data_e8c5bfaf42fda0c3c9d5f6c4b3e37148
#
_entry.id   e8c5bfaf42fda0c3c9d5f6c4b3e37148
#
_cell.length_a   1.000
_cell.length_b   1.000
_cell.length_c   1.000
_cell.angle_alpha   90.00
_cell.angle_beta   90.00
_cell.angle_gamma   90.00
#
_symmetry.space_group_name_H-M   'P 1'
#
loop_
_entity.id
_entity.type
_entity.pdbx_description
1 polymer ?
#
loop_
_entity_poly.entity_id
_entity_poly.type
_entity_poly.pdbx_seq_one_letter_code
_entity_poly.pdbx_strand_id
1 'polypeptide(L)'
;MRLVLDAEAVSALLDPRHPAERKVRRAMEAARRLRREVGIATGTLAELYRGAGRDQALDALLARESGDGLLLRDTDRTLARLIGALLTEAHASSALFADAHPVAVAVEAGGGVVQTADPDDLARLAAPYRTVVIEPLAPRRSQR
;
A
#
# COMPACT_ATOMS: atom_id res chain seq x y z
N MET A 1 -9.42 0.59 10.88
CA MET A 1 -8.98 -0.24 9.72
C MET A 1 -8.72 0.65 8.53
N ARG A 2 -7.69 0.37 7.78
CA ARG A 2 -7.25 1.16 6.63
C ARG A 2 -7.31 0.37 5.33
N LEU A 3 -7.56 1.08 4.24
CA LEU A 3 -7.13 0.64 2.92
C LEU A 3 -5.72 1.17 2.68
N VAL A 4 -4.77 0.31 2.38
CA VAL A 4 -3.38 0.69 2.14
C VAL A 4 -3.01 0.34 0.70
N LEU A 5 -2.38 1.29 0.02
CA LEU A 5 -1.95 1.14 -1.37
C LEU A 5 -0.44 0.93 -1.41
N ASP A 6 0.00 -0.14 -2.08
CA ASP A 6 1.41 -0.32 -2.39
C ASP A 6 1.84 0.53 -3.61
N ALA A 7 3.09 0.42 -4.03
CA ALA A 7 3.62 1.21 -5.13
C ALA A 7 2.86 0.98 -6.44
N GLU A 8 2.50 -0.26 -6.77
CA GLU A 8 1.78 -0.55 -8.02
C GLU A 8 0.33 -0.07 -7.97
N ALA A 9 -0.31 -0.14 -6.80
CA ALA A 9 -1.66 0.41 -6.62
C ALA A 9 -1.68 1.93 -6.84
N VAL A 10 -0.68 2.65 -6.32
CA VAL A 10 -0.53 4.08 -6.58
C VAL A 10 -0.22 4.33 -8.06
N SER A 11 0.66 3.55 -8.67
CA SER A 11 0.96 3.65 -10.10
C SER A 11 -0.28 3.49 -10.97
N ALA A 12 -1.18 2.59 -10.59
CA ALA A 12 -2.44 2.39 -11.29
C ALA A 12 -3.30 3.66 -11.35
N LEU A 13 -3.24 4.49 -10.31
CA LEU A 13 -3.98 5.76 -10.27
C LEU A 13 -3.37 6.84 -11.16
N LEU A 14 -2.10 6.68 -11.57
CA LEU A 14 -1.40 7.63 -12.43
C LEU A 14 -1.61 7.37 -13.92
N ASP A 15 -2.11 6.19 -14.28
CA ASP A 15 -2.32 5.78 -15.67
C ASP A 15 -3.74 5.25 -15.87
N PRO A 16 -4.62 6.01 -16.58
CA PRO A 16 -6.00 5.56 -16.84
C PRO A 16 -6.10 4.24 -17.62
N ARG A 17 -5.02 3.83 -18.28
CA ARG A 17 -4.94 2.57 -19.04
C ARG A 17 -4.48 1.39 -18.19
N HIS A 18 -4.04 1.64 -16.96
CA HIS A 18 -3.59 0.56 -16.08
C HIS A 18 -4.73 -0.41 -15.79
N PRO A 19 -4.52 -1.74 -15.91
CA PRO A 19 -5.60 -2.72 -15.73
C PRO A 19 -6.26 -2.68 -14.35
N ALA A 20 -5.53 -2.27 -13.31
CA ALA A 20 -6.02 -2.19 -11.94
C ALA A 20 -6.58 -0.80 -11.54
N GLU A 21 -6.53 0.20 -12.42
CA GLU A 21 -6.94 1.57 -12.08
C GLU A 21 -8.35 1.63 -11.51
N ARG A 22 -9.31 1.00 -12.20
CA ARG A 22 -10.72 0.97 -11.77
C ARG A 22 -10.90 0.26 -10.44
N LYS A 23 -10.19 -0.84 -10.23
CA LYS A 23 -10.25 -1.60 -8.97
C LYS A 23 -9.77 -0.77 -7.79
N VAL A 24 -8.65 -0.08 -7.95
CA VAL A 24 -8.09 0.79 -6.90
C VAL A 24 -9.03 1.95 -6.59
N ARG A 25 -9.58 2.62 -7.60
CA ARG A 25 -10.55 3.71 -7.40
C ARG A 25 -11.81 3.26 -6.67
N ARG A 26 -12.36 2.11 -7.04
CA ARG A 26 -13.53 1.54 -6.36
C ARG A 26 -13.25 1.21 -4.90
N ALA A 27 -12.07 0.69 -4.60
CA ALA A 27 -11.66 0.40 -3.24
C ALA A 27 -11.53 1.68 -2.40
N MET A 28 -10.95 2.74 -2.97
CA MET A 28 -10.86 4.04 -2.31
C MET A 28 -12.24 4.64 -2.04
N GLU A 29 -13.15 4.60 -3.00
CA GLU A 29 -14.52 5.07 -2.82
C GLU A 29 -15.26 4.28 -1.74
N ALA A 30 -15.10 2.97 -1.70
CA ALA A 30 -15.69 2.11 -0.68
C ALA A 30 -15.13 2.43 0.72
N ALA A 31 -13.82 2.65 0.82
CA ALA A 31 -13.19 3.06 2.08
C ALA A 31 -13.75 4.39 2.60
N ARG A 32 -13.89 5.37 1.72
CA ARG A 32 -14.47 6.68 2.05
C ARG A 32 -15.91 6.57 2.54
N ARG A 33 -16.74 5.79 1.86
CA ARG A 33 -18.13 5.54 2.27
C ARG A 33 -18.22 4.91 3.65
N LEU A 34 -17.27 4.05 3.99
CA LEU A 34 -17.16 3.41 5.30
C LEU A 34 -16.39 4.26 6.31
N ARG A 35 -15.98 5.48 5.95
CA ARG A 35 -15.15 6.38 6.78
C ARG A 35 -13.86 5.73 7.24
N ARG A 36 -13.26 4.92 6.38
CA ARG A 36 -11.95 4.31 6.60
C ARG A 36 -10.88 5.15 5.91
N GLU A 37 -9.74 5.27 6.55
CA GLU A 37 -8.59 5.95 5.96
C GLU A 37 -8.05 5.17 4.76
N VAL A 38 -7.60 5.92 3.76
CA VAL A 38 -6.75 5.39 2.68
C VAL A 38 -5.32 5.81 3.01
N GLY A 39 -4.43 4.87 3.21
CA GLY A 39 -3.05 5.11 3.63
C GLY A 39 -2.04 4.76 2.55
N ILE A 40 -1.03 5.60 2.46
CA ILE A 40 0.18 5.35 1.65
C ILE A 40 1.38 5.65 2.52
N ALA A 41 2.33 4.70 2.61
CA ALA A 41 3.60 4.95 3.28
C ALA A 41 4.47 5.87 2.42
N THR A 42 5.13 6.86 3.01
CA THR A 42 6.08 7.70 2.26
C THR A 42 7.27 6.90 1.72
N GLY A 43 7.65 5.82 2.38
CA GLY A 43 8.61 4.85 1.84
C GLY A 43 8.17 4.21 0.53
N THR A 44 6.87 3.97 0.35
CA THR A 44 6.28 3.54 -0.92
C THR A 44 6.43 4.61 -2.00
N LEU A 45 6.22 5.87 -1.66
CA LEU A 45 6.39 6.98 -2.61
C LEU A 45 7.83 7.10 -3.11
N ALA A 46 8.81 6.78 -2.28
CA ALA A 46 10.21 6.80 -2.66
C ALA A 46 10.53 5.87 -3.85
N GLU A 47 9.80 4.77 -3.98
CA GLU A 47 9.91 3.90 -5.16
C GLU A 47 9.33 4.51 -6.43
N LEU A 48 8.39 5.44 -6.29
CA LEU A 48 7.63 6.02 -7.40
C LEU A 48 8.22 7.32 -7.94
N TYR A 49 8.93 8.07 -7.11
CA TYR A 49 9.63 9.28 -7.53
C TYR A 49 10.84 8.93 -8.40
N ARG A 50 10.69 9.01 -9.72
CA ARG A 50 11.69 8.56 -10.71
C ARG A 50 11.93 9.54 -11.84
N GLY A 51 11.57 10.81 -11.70
CA GLY A 51 11.81 11.85 -12.72
C GLY A 51 10.71 12.88 -12.78
N ALA A 52 11.02 14.05 -13.35
CA ALA A 52 10.20 15.26 -13.25
C ALA A 52 8.73 15.08 -13.67
N GLY A 53 8.47 14.44 -14.83
CA GLY A 53 7.10 14.27 -15.32
C GLY A 53 6.26 13.35 -14.45
N ARG A 54 6.84 12.25 -13.98
CA ARG A 54 6.19 11.31 -13.06
C ARG A 54 6.00 11.93 -11.68
N ASP A 55 6.99 12.66 -11.20
CA ASP A 55 6.96 13.32 -9.90
C ASP A 55 5.83 14.36 -9.84
N GLN A 56 5.66 15.15 -10.92
CA GLN A 56 4.55 16.11 -11.01
C GLN A 56 3.19 15.41 -11.00
N ALA A 57 3.03 14.32 -11.74
CA ALA A 57 1.78 13.56 -11.78
C ALA A 57 1.46 12.97 -10.40
N LEU A 58 2.46 12.43 -9.72
CA LEU A 58 2.32 11.89 -8.37
C LEU A 58 1.95 12.97 -7.36
N ASP A 59 2.64 14.10 -7.36
CA ASP A 59 2.35 15.23 -6.47
C ASP A 59 0.94 15.78 -6.71
N ALA A 60 0.49 15.86 -7.96
CA ALA A 60 -0.86 16.29 -8.30
C ALA A 60 -1.92 15.29 -7.79
N LEU A 61 -1.66 13.98 -7.90
CA LEU A 61 -2.53 12.96 -7.35
C LEU A 61 -2.67 13.11 -5.83
N LEU A 62 -1.55 13.21 -5.12
CA LEU A 62 -1.54 13.35 -3.66
C LEU A 62 -2.25 14.62 -3.21
N ALA A 63 -2.06 15.73 -3.91
CA ALA A 63 -2.75 16.98 -3.61
C ALA A 63 -4.26 16.87 -3.78
N ARG A 64 -4.74 16.22 -4.84
CA ARG A 64 -6.17 16.00 -5.07
C ARG A 64 -6.81 15.13 -4.00
N GLU A 65 -6.12 14.07 -3.59
CA GLU A 65 -6.66 13.08 -2.67
C GLU A 65 -6.52 13.49 -1.19
N SER A 66 -5.64 14.43 -0.88
CA SER A 66 -5.37 14.86 0.51
C SER A 66 -6.60 15.44 1.22
N GLY A 67 -7.52 16.08 0.48
CA GLY A 67 -8.77 16.61 1.02
C GLY A 67 -9.81 15.54 1.34
N ASP A 68 -9.64 14.32 0.86
CA ASP A 68 -10.63 13.23 0.93
C ASP A 68 -10.20 12.09 1.88
N GLY A 69 -9.39 12.41 2.89
CA GLY A 69 -8.99 11.42 3.91
C GLY A 69 -7.82 10.54 3.52
N LEU A 70 -7.00 10.94 2.56
CA LEU A 70 -5.73 10.28 2.27
C LEU A 70 -4.72 10.56 3.39
N LEU A 71 -4.19 9.51 3.97
CA LEU A 71 -3.10 9.56 4.94
C LEU A 71 -1.77 9.24 4.27
N LEU A 72 -0.84 10.17 4.33
CA LEU A 72 0.57 9.89 4.03
C LEU A 72 1.27 9.56 5.34
N ARG A 73 1.70 8.31 5.47
CA ARG A 73 2.33 7.85 6.70
C ARG A 73 3.84 7.87 6.56
N ASP A 74 4.47 8.82 7.23
CA ASP A 74 5.92 8.93 7.29
C ASP A 74 6.55 7.80 8.10
N THR A 75 7.72 7.36 7.70
CA THR A 75 8.51 6.39 8.44
C THR A 75 9.24 7.08 9.59
N ASP A 76 8.55 7.23 10.70
CA ASP A 76 9.15 7.65 11.95
C ASP A 76 9.75 6.44 12.70
N ARG A 77 10.30 6.67 13.87
CA ARG A 77 10.94 5.62 14.67
C ARG A 77 9.96 4.51 15.07
N THR A 78 8.71 4.85 15.35
CA THR A 78 7.67 3.89 15.73
C THR A 78 7.36 2.95 14.57
N LEU A 79 7.14 3.50 13.37
CA LEU A 79 6.91 2.70 12.17
C LEU A 79 8.16 1.88 11.80
N ALA A 80 9.35 2.45 11.92
CA ALA A 80 10.60 1.75 11.64
C ALA A 80 10.78 0.51 12.53
N ARG A 81 10.43 0.60 13.80
CA ARG A 81 10.46 -0.56 14.72
C ARG A 81 9.48 -1.64 14.30
N LEU A 82 8.29 -1.26 13.88
CA LEU A 82 7.28 -2.21 13.40
C LEU A 82 7.74 -2.90 12.11
N ILE A 83 8.29 -2.14 11.17
CA ILE A 83 8.86 -2.70 9.93
C ILE A 83 9.97 -3.71 10.26
N GLY A 84 10.87 -3.37 11.17
CA GLY A 84 11.93 -4.29 11.62
C GLY A 84 11.36 -5.57 12.25
N ALA A 85 10.32 -5.46 13.07
CA ALA A 85 9.66 -6.60 13.67
C ALA A 85 8.98 -7.51 12.62
N LEU A 86 8.31 -6.93 11.62
CA LEU A 86 7.71 -7.70 10.51
C LEU A 86 8.74 -8.51 9.75
N LEU A 87 9.88 -7.88 9.41
CA LEU A 87 10.96 -8.54 8.70
C LEU A 87 11.57 -9.68 9.54
N THR A 88 11.78 -9.44 10.82
CA THR A 88 12.34 -10.44 11.75
C THR A 88 11.41 -11.65 11.90
N GLU A 89 10.12 -11.42 12.14
CA GLU A 89 9.12 -12.49 12.31
C GLU A 89 8.94 -13.33 11.05
N ALA A 90 9.06 -12.69 9.88
CA ALA A 90 8.96 -13.40 8.60
C ALA A 90 10.28 -14.06 8.18
N HIS A 91 11.35 -13.95 8.96
CA HIS A 91 12.70 -14.36 8.56
C HIS A 91 13.10 -13.78 7.19
N ALA A 92 12.69 -12.53 6.93
CA ALA A 92 12.92 -11.85 5.68
C ALA A 92 14.19 -11.00 5.75
N SER A 93 14.85 -10.88 4.60
CA SER A 93 15.98 -9.97 4.42
C SER A 93 15.51 -8.55 4.09
N SER A 94 16.45 -7.63 3.96
CA SER A 94 16.19 -6.26 3.47
C SER A 94 15.59 -6.21 2.05
N ALA A 95 15.61 -7.31 1.30
CA ALA A 95 14.92 -7.40 0.01
C ALA A 95 13.40 -7.14 0.11
N LEU A 96 12.78 -7.41 1.27
CA LEU A 96 11.37 -7.13 1.52
C LEU A 96 11.14 -5.82 2.30
N PHE A 97 12.15 -4.97 2.42
CA PHE A 97 12.05 -3.72 3.17
C PHE A 97 10.94 -2.81 2.62
N ALA A 98 10.87 -2.62 1.32
CA ALA A 98 9.83 -1.81 0.69
C ALA A 98 8.43 -2.40 0.91
N ASP A 99 8.27 -3.71 0.76
CA ASP A 99 7.00 -4.43 0.95
C ASP A 99 6.49 -4.39 2.40
N ALA A 100 7.40 -4.28 3.35
CA ALA A 100 7.04 -4.19 4.77
C ALA A 100 6.35 -2.86 5.13
N HIS A 101 6.56 -1.79 4.37
CA HIS A 101 5.95 -0.48 4.63
C HIS A 101 4.42 -0.51 4.56
N PRO A 102 3.78 -0.94 3.46
CA PRO A 102 2.32 -0.99 3.41
C PRO A 102 1.72 -1.96 4.43
N VAL A 103 2.37 -3.08 4.71
CA VAL A 103 1.89 -4.01 5.74
C VAL A 103 1.93 -3.36 7.12
N ALA A 104 3.02 -2.66 7.46
CA ALA A 104 3.14 -1.95 8.73
C ALA A 104 2.07 -0.87 8.91
N VAL A 105 1.76 -0.13 7.86
CA VAL A 105 0.71 0.90 7.88
C VAL A 105 -0.67 0.29 8.16
N ALA A 106 -0.96 -0.89 7.65
CA ALA A 106 -2.19 -1.61 7.96
C ALA A 106 -2.19 -2.15 9.40
N VAL A 107 -1.09 -2.74 9.85
CA VAL A 107 -0.95 -3.30 11.20
C VAL A 107 -1.16 -2.24 12.28
N GLU A 108 -0.53 -1.06 12.14
CA GLU A 108 -0.65 0.00 13.14
C GLU A 108 -2.08 0.53 13.30
N ALA A 109 -2.91 0.39 12.27
CA ALA A 109 -4.32 0.79 12.29
C ALA A 109 -5.24 -0.30 12.88
N GLY A 110 -4.68 -1.38 13.40
CA GLY A 110 -5.45 -2.53 13.88
C GLY A 110 -5.91 -3.47 12.78
N GLY A 111 -5.42 -3.29 11.57
CA GLY A 111 -5.74 -4.10 10.40
C GLY A 111 -6.25 -3.28 9.22
N GLY A 112 -6.58 -3.97 8.16
CA GLY A 112 -7.08 -3.35 6.93
C GLY A 112 -6.83 -4.22 5.71
N VAL A 113 -7.01 -3.61 4.55
CA VAL A 113 -6.76 -4.23 3.26
C VAL A 113 -5.54 -3.57 2.62
N VAL A 114 -4.58 -4.37 2.19
CA VAL A 114 -3.42 -3.90 1.42
C VAL A 114 -3.56 -4.36 -0.02
N GLN A 115 -3.70 -3.42 -0.94
CA GLN A 115 -3.70 -3.70 -2.38
C GLN A 115 -2.28 -3.74 -2.92
N THR A 116 -1.93 -4.80 -3.61
CA THR A 116 -0.55 -5.07 -4.02
C THR A 116 -0.43 -5.87 -5.32
N ALA A 117 0.65 -5.63 -6.04
CA ALA A 117 1.08 -6.47 -7.16
C ALA A 117 1.89 -7.70 -6.70
N ASP A 118 2.40 -7.70 -5.46
CA ASP A 118 3.24 -8.76 -4.88
C ASP A 118 2.55 -9.47 -3.71
N PRO A 119 1.41 -10.15 -3.95
CA PRO A 119 0.59 -10.67 -2.86
C PRO A 119 1.29 -11.73 -2.01
N ASP A 120 2.18 -12.53 -2.57
CA ASP A 120 2.85 -13.61 -1.84
C ASP A 120 3.85 -13.06 -0.81
N ASP A 121 4.65 -12.07 -1.18
CA ASP A 121 5.62 -11.43 -0.29
C ASP A 121 4.92 -10.67 0.84
N LEU A 122 3.86 -9.93 0.52
CA LEU A 122 3.10 -9.21 1.52
C LEU A 122 2.32 -10.15 2.44
N ALA A 123 1.76 -11.23 1.92
CA ALA A 123 1.09 -12.25 2.73
C ALA A 123 2.05 -12.93 3.72
N ARG A 124 3.29 -13.16 3.32
CA ARG A 124 4.33 -13.66 4.21
C ARG A 124 4.60 -12.71 5.36
N LEU A 125 4.73 -11.42 5.09
CA LEU A 125 4.95 -10.39 6.10
C LEU A 125 3.74 -10.20 7.03
N ALA A 126 2.53 -10.34 6.49
CA ALA A 126 1.28 -10.15 7.23
C ALA A 126 0.81 -11.40 7.97
N ALA A 127 1.43 -12.55 7.78
CA ALA A 127 0.95 -13.84 8.28
C ALA A 127 0.61 -13.85 9.77
N PRO A 128 1.36 -13.21 10.70
CA PRO A 128 1.00 -13.14 12.12
C PRO A 128 -0.20 -12.23 12.42
N TYR A 129 -0.61 -11.40 11.47
CA TYR A 129 -1.61 -10.34 11.66
C TYR A 129 -2.90 -10.66 10.91
N ARG A 130 -3.80 -11.40 11.55
CA ARG A 130 -5.03 -11.91 10.92
C ARG A 130 -6.02 -10.83 10.48
N THR A 131 -5.90 -9.63 11.02
CA THR A 131 -6.74 -8.48 10.65
C THR A 131 -6.26 -7.75 9.40
N VAL A 132 -5.11 -8.13 8.86
CA VAL A 132 -4.57 -7.59 7.61
C VAL A 132 -4.89 -8.55 6.47
N VAL A 133 -5.64 -8.05 5.49
CA VAL A 133 -6.01 -8.78 4.28
C VAL A 133 -5.16 -8.28 3.12
N ILE A 134 -4.49 -9.20 2.44
CA ILE A 134 -3.71 -8.90 1.24
C ILE A 134 -4.57 -9.13 0.01
N GLU A 135 -4.83 -8.05 -0.73
CA GLU A 135 -5.65 -8.09 -1.93
C GLU A 135 -4.79 -7.89 -3.18
N PRO A 136 -4.69 -8.92 -4.04
CA PRO A 136 -3.94 -8.78 -5.28
C PRO A 136 -4.65 -7.84 -6.25
N LEU A 137 -3.88 -7.02 -6.97
CA LEU A 137 -4.39 -6.12 -8.01
C LEU A 137 -4.85 -6.88 -9.26
N ALA A 138 -4.19 -7.99 -9.58
CA ALA A 138 -4.56 -8.87 -10.68
C ALA A 138 -5.18 -10.16 -10.12
N PRO A 139 -6.17 -10.76 -10.82
CA PRO A 139 -6.67 -12.06 -10.42
C PRO A 139 -5.53 -13.08 -10.44
N ARG A 140 -5.48 -13.96 -9.43
CA ARG A 140 -4.52 -15.08 -9.44
C ARG A 140 -4.75 -15.86 -10.73
N ARG A 141 -3.71 -16.01 -11.54
CA ARG A 141 -3.74 -17.00 -12.61
C ARG A 141 -3.92 -18.36 -11.93
N SER A 142 -5.07 -18.96 -12.13
CA SER A 142 -5.24 -20.36 -11.75
C SER A 142 -4.21 -21.16 -12.52
N GLN A 143 -3.23 -21.69 -11.81
CA GLN A 143 -2.36 -22.72 -12.38
C GLN A 143 -3.26 -23.92 -12.66
N ARG A 144 -3.54 -24.13 -13.93
CA ARG A 144 -4.13 -25.39 -14.39
C ARG A 144 -3.04 -26.44 -14.49
#